data_08e95095a70a9457bdc68940348bde14
#
_entry.id   08e95095a70a9457bdc68940348bde14
#
_cell.length_a   1.000
_cell.length_b   1.000
_cell.length_c   1.000
_cell.angle_alpha   90.00
_cell.angle_beta   90.00
_cell.angle_gamma   90.00
#
_symmetry.space_group_name_H-M   'P 1'
#
loop_
_entity.id
_entity.type
_entity.pdbx_description
1 polymer ?
#
loop_
_entity_poly.entity_id
_entity_poly.type
_entity_poly.pdbx_seq_one_letter_code
_entity_poly.pdbx_strand_id
1 'polypeptide(L)'
;MNTAARTIGISVLSALLLGPVVSFAQTSKSAALAAELCKLLDERKLDSVAARQAGDQYVGALYFAGTQLLVVRGKFGSAARMDDLLGKKEYREVYMDLSGASDLKTRAFIMDLGANGLRFKREDNQPFDTADLGGKSYQFDGEWGRAKMSEDEYKKTFAATDEDYAQMLQALIATLKKPS
;
A
#
# COMPACT_ATOMS: atom_id res chain seq x y z
N MET A 1 -10.20 62.83 56.21
CA MET A 1 -9.34 61.63 56.25
C MET A 1 -9.93 60.62 55.25
N ASN A 2 -9.38 60.55 54.04
CA ASN A 2 -9.85 59.67 52.94
C ASN A 2 -8.85 58.55 52.74
N THR A 3 -9.26 57.32 53.02
CA THR A 3 -8.48 56.13 52.79
C THR A 3 -8.93 55.53 51.46
N ALA A 4 -8.05 55.63 50.46
CA ALA A 4 -8.27 55.01 49.14
C ALA A 4 -7.82 53.56 49.18
N ALA A 5 -8.75 52.64 48.90
CA ALA A 5 -8.46 51.22 48.70
C ALA A 5 -7.95 51.00 47.27
N ARG A 6 -6.73 50.47 47.13
CA ARG A 6 -6.14 50.03 45.83
C ARG A 6 -6.56 48.56 45.59
N THR A 7 -7.36 48.36 44.54
CA THR A 7 -7.69 47.05 44.06
C THR A 7 -6.57 46.57 43.09
N ILE A 8 -5.87 45.50 43.47
CA ILE A 8 -4.85 44.87 42.63
C ILE A 8 -5.56 43.83 41.77
N GLY A 9 -5.69 44.14 40.47
CA GLY A 9 -6.21 43.17 39.50
C GLY A 9 -5.10 42.17 39.12
N ILE A 10 -5.32 40.92 39.46
CA ILE A 10 -4.46 39.80 39.00
C ILE A 10 -4.98 39.35 37.62
N SER A 11 -4.27 39.70 36.57
CA SER A 11 -4.50 39.15 35.23
C SER A 11 -3.87 37.76 35.16
N VAL A 12 -4.71 36.73 35.11
CA VAL A 12 -4.27 35.37 34.82
C VAL A 12 -4.09 35.24 33.33
N LEU A 13 -2.86 35.27 32.89
CA LEU A 13 -2.47 35.00 31.48
C LEU A 13 -2.52 33.51 31.28
N SER A 14 -3.61 32.98 30.71
CA SER A 14 -3.71 31.58 30.28
C SER A 14 -2.87 31.38 29.02
N ALA A 15 -1.65 30.91 29.18
CA ALA A 15 -0.82 30.43 28.08
C ALA A 15 -1.40 29.11 27.56
N LEU A 16 -2.10 29.17 26.42
CA LEU A 16 -2.43 27.97 25.63
C LEU A 16 -1.11 27.38 25.11
N LEU A 17 -0.65 26.32 25.73
CA LEU A 17 0.40 25.47 25.18
C LEU A 17 -0.17 24.72 23.98
N LEU A 18 -0.05 25.31 22.79
CA LEU A 18 -0.14 24.58 21.53
C LEU A 18 1.08 23.67 21.43
N GLY A 19 0.96 22.46 21.96
CA GLY A 19 1.95 21.43 21.72
C GLY A 19 2.04 21.16 20.21
N PRO A 20 3.23 20.86 19.67
CA PRO A 20 3.34 20.48 18.26
C PRO A 20 2.49 19.25 18.03
N VAL A 21 1.50 19.35 17.12
CA VAL A 21 0.80 18.19 16.59
C VAL A 21 1.84 17.44 15.76
N VAL A 22 2.53 16.49 16.37
CA VAL A 22 3.41 15.57 15.67
C VAL A 22 2.49 14.69 14.83
N SER A 23 2.30 15.10 13.58
CA SER A 23 1.68 14.24 12.58
C SER A 23 2.64 13.06 12.38
N PHE A 24 2.36 11.94 13.03
CA PHE A 24 3.00 10.69 12.69
C PHE A 24 2.51 10.30 11.29
N ALA A 25 3.24 10.75 10.28
CA ALA A 25 3.17 10.12 8.98
C ALA A 25 3.65 8.68 9.20
N GLN A 26 2.73 7.73 9.25
CA GLN A 26 3.06 6.32 9.40
C GLN A 26 3.83 5.93 8.15
N THR A 27 5.16 5.79 8.28
CA THR A 27 6.02 5.40 7.16
C THR A 27 5.63 3.98 6.77
N SER A 28 5.17 3.83 5.54
CA SER A 28 4.77 2.55 4.98
C SER A 28 6.00 1.62 4.87
N LYS A 29 5.84 0.36 5.29
CA LYS A 29 6.89 -0.66 5.15
C LYS A 29 7.12 -1.02 3.69
N SER A 30 6.07 -0.96 2.89
CA SER A 30 6.12 -1.26 1.47
C SER A 30 6.85 -0.19 0.65
N ALA A 31 6.97 1.05 1.13
CA ALA A 31 7.50 2.16 0.34
C ALA A 31 8.92 1.92 -0.19
N ALA A 32 9.86 1.56 0.68
CA ALA A 32 11.24 1.28 0.26
C ALA A 32 11.33 0.07 -0.66
N LEU A 33 10.49 -0.97 -0.42
CA LEU A 33 10.46 -2.18 -1.21
C LEU A 33 9.83 -1.96 -2.58
N ALA A 34 8.78 -1.15 -2.68
CA ALA A 34 8.20 -0.78 -3.98
C ALA A 34 9.22 -0.03 -4.83
N ALA A 35 9.90 0.96 -4.26
CA ALA A 35 10.96 1.70 -4.95
C ALA A 35 12.10 0.77 -5.41
N GLU A 36 12.52 -0.19 -4.58
CA GLU A 36 13.54 -1.17 -4.93
C GLU A 36 13.09 -2.10 -6.06
N LEU A 37 11.85 -2.61 -6.00
CA LEU A 37 11.30 -3.46 -7.04
C LEU A 37 11.23 -2.73 -8.37
N CYS A 38 10.67 -1.52 -8.39
CA CYS A 38 10.57 -0.71 -9.60
C CYS A 38 11.94 -0.42 -10.21
N LYS A 39 12.93 -0.07 -9.40
CA LYS A 39 14.31 0.09 -9.86
C LYS A 39 14.87 -1.17 -10.53
N LEU A 40 14.67 -2.34 -9.93
CA LEU A 40 15.12 -3.61 -10.50
C LEU A 40 14.40 -3.95 -11.83
N LEU A 41 13.11 -3.64 -11.91
CA LEU A 41 12.34 -3.84 -13.15
C LEU A 41 12.83 -2.91 -14.27
N ASP A 42 13.05 -1.63 -13.95
CA ASP A 42 13.59 -0.64 -14.91
C ASP A 42 15.00 -1.03 -15.41
N GLU A 43 15.91 -1.39 -14.50
CA GLU A 43 17.27 -1.81 -14.84
C GLU A 43 17.29 -3.04 -15.74
N ARG A 44 16.34 -3.95 -15.58
CA ARG A 44 16.22 -5.18 -16.37
C ARG A 44 15.30 -5.03 -17.59
N LYS A 45 14.67 -3.87 -17.74
CA LYS A 45 13.68 -3.61 -18.80
C LYS A 45 12.53 -4.63 -18.77
N LEU A 46 12.05 -4.91 -17.56
CA LEU A 46 10.94 -5.81 -17.31
C LEU A 46 9.71 -4.98 -16.90
N ASP A 47 8.58 -5.41 -17.38
CA ASP A 47 7.26 -4.86 -17.06
C ASP A 47 6.45 -5.80 -16.14
N SER A 48 6.99 -6.99 -15.86
CA SER A 48 6.35 -7.98 -15.01
C SER A 48 7.36 -8.91 -14.35
N VAL A 49 6.96 -9.47 -13.20
CA VAL A 49 7.73 -10.49 -12.49
C VAL A 49 6.77 -11.38 -11.71
N ALA A 50 7.13 -12.66 -11.57
CA ALA A 50 6.42 -13.61 -10.73
C ALA A 50 7.37 -14.35 -9.80
N ALA A 51 6.86 -14.65 -8.59
CA ALA A 51 7.58 -15.39 -7.57
C ALA A 51 6.68 -16.49 -6.99
N ARG A 52 7.25 -17.67 -6.76
CA ARG A 52 6.59 -18.68 -5.94
C ARG A 52 6.81 -18.35 -4.47
N GLN A 53 5.73 -18.34 -3.71
CA GLN A 53 5.76 -18.29 -2.25
C GLN A 53 5.68 -19.69 -1.65
N ALA A 54 5.51 -19.80 -0.35
CA ALA A 54 5.38 -21.09 0.31
C ALA A 54 4.17 -21.89 -0.24
N GLY A 55 4.38 -23.18 -0.46
CA GLY A 55 3.36 -24.08 -1.00
C GLY A 55 3.11 -23.83 -2.50
N ASP A 56 1.84 -23.68 -2.86
CA ASP A 56 1.34 -23.41 -4.22
C ASP A 56 0.86 -21.97 -4.40
N GLN A 57 1.28 -21.06 -3.53
CA GLN A 57 1.01 -19.64 -3.66
C GLN A 57 2.04 -18.95 -4.55
N TYR A 58 1.54 -18.04 -5.37
CA TYR A 58 2.34 -17.20 -6.27
C TYR A 58 2.02 -15.74 -6.02
N VAL A 59 3.03 -14.91 -6.20
CA VAL A 59 2.92 -13.47 -6.28
C VAL A 59 3.37 -13.05 -7.65
N GLY A 60 2.61 -12.18 -8.28
CA GLY A 60 2.97 -11.55 -9.54
C GLY A 60 2.83 -10.04 -9.44
N ALA A 61 3.65 -9.33 -10.17
CA ALA A 61 3.57 -7.89 -10.31
C ALA A 61 3.54 -7.48 -11.78
N LEU A 62 2.71 -6.49 -12.10
CA LEU A 62 2.71 -5.74 -13.35
C LEU A 62 3.14 -4.32 -13.04
N TYR A 63 4.11 -3.81 -13.76
CA TYR A 63 4.68 -2.49 -13.57
C TYR A 63 4.39 -1.60 -14.77
N PHE A 64 3.68 -0.53 -14.53
CA PHE A 64 3.34 0.48 -15.53
C PHE A 64 4.26 1.69 -15.34
N ALA A 65 5.44 1.56 -15.81
CA ALA A 65 6.56 2.51 -15.85
C ALA A 65 6.36 3.80 -15.03
N GLY A 66 6.64 3.74 -13.73
CA GLY A 66 6.61 4.89 -12.83
C GLY A 66 5.22 5.42 -12.42
N THR A 67 4.13 4.82 -12.92
CA THR A 67 2.77 5.31 -12.62
C THR A 67 1.96 4.37 -11.72
N GLN A 68 2.22 3.07 -11.81
CA GLN A 68 1.42 2.08 -11.09
C GLN A 68 2.20 0.78 -10.93
N LEU A 69 2.03 0.16 -9.75
CA LEU A 69 2.44 -1.22 -9.50
C LEU A 69 1.19 -1.99 -9.07
N LEU A 70 0.81 -2.98 -9.87
CA LEU A 70 -0.27 -3.89 -9.56
C LEU A 70 0.33 -5.20 -9.07
N VAL A 71 0.06 -5.58 -7.83
CA VAL A 71 0.57 -6.81 -7.23
C VAL A 71 -0.57 -7.74 -6.86
N VAL A 72 -0.43 -8.99 -7.26
CA VAL A 72 -1.43 -10.04 -7.06
C VAL A 72 -0.79 -11.21 -6.34
N ARG A 73 -1.48 -11.74 -5.34
CA ARG A 73 -1.16 -13.03 -4.74
C ARG A 73 -2.33 -13.99 -4.92
N GLY A 74 -2.02 -15.21 -5.30
CA GLY A 74 -3.03 -16.23 -5.44
C GLY A 74 -2.48 -17.64 -5.46
N LYS A 75 -3.40 -18.58 -5.35
CA LYS A 75 -3.15 -20.00 -5.45
C LYS A 75 -3.54 -20.46 -6.85
N PHE A 76 -2.56 -20.69 -7.68
CA PHE A 76 -2.79 -21.20 -9.04
C PHE A 76 -2.65 -22.71 -9.06
N GLY A 77 -3.37 -23.35 -9.95
CA GLY A 77 -3.30 -24.80 -10.14
C GLY A 77 -1.94 -25.31 -10.65
N SER A 78 -1.13 -24.44 -11.27
CA SER A 78 0.26 -24.74 -11.66
C SER A 78 1.10 -23.47 -11.78
N ALA A 79 2.43 -23.59 -11.54
CA ALA A 79 3.39 -22.52 -11.76
C ALA A 79 3.45 -22.08 -13.23
N ALA A 80 3.35 -23.02 -14.15
CA ALA A 80 3.40 -22.78 -15.59
C ALA A 80 2.32 -21.78 -16.03
N ARG A 81 1.17 -21.76 -15.36
CA ARG A 81 0.09 -20.84 -15.71
C ARG A 81 0.37 -19.40 -15.30
N MET A 82 1.03 -19.17 -14.17
CA MET A 82 1.46 -17.84 -13.77
C MET A 82 2.52 -17.29 -14.71
N ASP A 83 3.50 -18.13 -15.06
CA ASP A 83 4.55 -17.77 -16.00
C ASP A 83 3.98 -17.47 -17.41
N ASP A 84 2.95 -18.22 -17.83
CA ASP A 84 2.24 -17.97 -19.07
C ASP A 84 1.48 -16.63 -19.04
N LEU A 85 0.83 -16.33 -17.92
CA LEU A 85 0.08 -15.08 -17.77
C LEU A 85 1.01 -13.86 -17.79
N LEU A 86 2.13 -13.92 -17.07
CA LEU A 86 3.04 -12.80 -16.92
C LEU A 86 4.13 -12.72 -18.00
N GLY A 87 4.45 -13.82 -18.65
CA GLY A 87 5.56 -13.90 -19.62
C GLY A 87 5.20 -13.78 -21.09
N LYS A 88 3.94 -13.95 -21.47
CA LYS A 88 3.53 -14.08 -22.89
C LYS A 88 2.37 -13.20 -23.32
N LYS A 89 1.74 -12.48 -22.40
CA LYS A 89 0.55 -11.67 -22.70
C LYS A 89 0.83 -10.19 -22.52
N GLU A 90 0.10 -9.36 -23.26
CA GLU A 90 0.08 -7.93 -23.02
C GLU A 90 -0.54 -7.61 -21.65
N TYR A 91 -0.13 -6.50 -21.04
CA TYR A 91 -0.62 -6.03 -19.74
C TYR A 91 -2.14 -6.07 -19.60
N ARG A 92 -2.84 -5.58 -20.61
CA ARG A 92 -4.30 -5.54 -20.57
C ARG A 92 -4.93 -6.92 -20.43
N GLU A 93 -4.38 -7.91 -21.13
CA GLU A 93 -4.86 -9.28 -21.06
C GLU A 93 -4.57 -9.90 -19.70
N VAL A 94 -3.36 -9.70 -19.19
CA VAL A 94 -2.98 -10.20 -17.88
C VAL A 94 -3.84 -9.55 -16.78
N TYR A 95 -4.07 -8.24 -16.85
CA TYR A 95 -4.92 -7.53 -15.89
C TYR A 95 -6.34 -8.08 -15.88
N MET A 96 -6.94 -8.29 -17.06
CA MET A 96 -8.28 -8.86 -17.18
C MET A 96 -8.35 -10.29 -16.67
N ASP A 97 -7.37 -11.11 -17.01
CA ASP A 97 -7.29 -12.49 -16.57
C ASP A 97 -7.14 -12.59 -15.04
N LEU A 98 -6.29 -11.76 -14.44
CA LEU A 98 -6.12 -11.74 -13.00
C LEU A 98 -7.35 -11.19 -12.28
N SER A 99 -8.01 -10.17 -12.80
CA SER A 99 -9.22 -9.61 -12.21
C SER A 99 -10.42 -10.56 -12.32
N GLY A 100 -10.49 -11.35 -13.38
CA GLY A 100 -11.55 -12.30 -13.68
C GLY A 100 -11.25 -13.77 -13.35
N ALA A 101 -10.04 -14.10 -12.85
CA ALA A 101 -9.61 -15.46 -12.64
C ALA A 101 -10.48 -16.22 -11.62
N SER A 102 -11.33 -17.10 -12.13
CA SER A 102 -12.23 -17.93 -11.32
C SER A 102 -11.51 -19.05 -10.55
N ASP A 103 -10.34 -19.44 -11.00
CA ASP A 103 -9.48 -20.47 -10.42
C ASP A 103 -8.45 -19.94 -9.41
N LEU A 104 -8.45 -18.65 -9.13
CA LEU A 104 -7.65 -18.01 -8.10
C LEU A 104 -8.33 -18.22 -6.73
N LYS A 105 -7.93 -19.26 -6.00
CA LYS A 105 -8.59 -19.67 -4.75
C LYS A 105 -8.39 -18.70 -3.59
N THR A 106 -7.23 -18.05 -3.56
CA THR A 106 -6.95 -17.03 -2.54
C THR A 106 -6.38 -15.84 -3.26
N ARG A 107 -7.06 -14.70 -3.17
CA ARG A 107 -6.71 -13.50 -3.91
C ARG A 107 -6.33 -12.38 -2.97
N ALA A 108 -5.18 -11.77 -3.21
CA ALA A 108 -4.85 -10.45 -2.76
C ALA A 108 -4.52 -9.62 -3.99
N PHE A 109 -5.17 -8.48 -4.11
CA PHE A 109 -4.98 -7.52 -5.19
C PHE A 109 -4.59 -6.19 -4.58
N ILE A 110 -3.44 -5.66 -4.95
CA ILE A 110 -2.98 -4.36 -4.45
C ILE A 110 -2.64 -3.50 -5.66
N MET A 111 -3.26 -2.34 -5.70
CA MET A 111 -2.99 -1.31 -6.68
C MET A 111 -2.30 -0.15 -5.98
N ASP A 112 -0.99 -0.07 -6.16
CA ASP A 112 -0.10 0.98 -5.66
C ASP A 112 0.02 2.04 -6.76
N LEU A 113 -0.72 3.13 -6.60
CA LEU A 113 -0.75 4.24 -7.56
C LEU A 113 0.41 5.20 -7.27
N GLY A 114 1.32 5.29 -8.22
CA GLY A 114 2.59 5.97 -8.09
C GLY A 114 3.76 5.00 -7.92
N ALA A 115 3.51 3.70 -7.71
CA ALA A 115 4.55 2.67 -7.53
C ALA A 115 5.55 3.04 -6.43
N ASN A 116 5.05 3.56 -5.31
CA ASN A 116 5.83 4.11 -4.21
C ASN A 116 5.50 3.53 -2.83
N GLY A 117 4.75 2.43 -2.81
CA GLY A 117 4.25 1.77 -1.61
C GLY A 117 2.90 2.30 -1.15
N LEU A 118 2.20 1.52 -0.32
CA LEU A 118 0.89 1.94 0.17
C LEU A 118 0.97 3.20 1.01
N ARG A 119 0.04 4.12 0.78
CA ARG A 119 -0.11 5.35 1.55
C ARG A 119 -1.36 5.28 2.41
N PHE A 120 -1.23 5.70 3.66
CA PHE A 120 -2.35 5.74 4.62
C PHE A 120 -3.50 6.65 4.19
N LYS A 121 -3.14 7.73 3.52
CA LYS A 121 -4.06 8.70 2.92
C LYS A 121 -3.46 9.25 1.62
N ARG A 122 -4.32 9.63 0.71
CA ARG A 122 -3.89 10.35 -0.48
C ARG A 122 -3.44 11.77 -0.13
N GLU A 123 -2.52 12.29 -0.90
CA GLU A 123 -2.25 13.73 -0.97
C GLU A 123 -3.31 14.42 -1.84
N ASP A 124 -3.42 15.74 -1.71
CA ASP A 124 -4.39 16.52 -2.49
C ASP A 124 -4.23 16.27 -4.00
N ASN A 125 -5.35 15.96 -4.65
CA ASN A 125 -5.43 15.65 -6.08
C ASN A 125 -4.62 14.42 -6.56
N GLN A 126 -4.05 13.63 -5.65
CA GLN A 126 -3.43 12.37 -6.01
C GLN A 126 -4.45 11.22 -5.96
N PRO A 127 -4.28 10.20 -6.81
CA PRO A 127 -5.06 8.98 -6.68
C PRO A 127 -4.73 8.28 -5.35
N PHE A 128 -5.63 7.43 -4.88
CA PHE A 128 -5.45 6.65 -3.65
C PHE A 128 -5.17 5.19 -3.99
N ASP A 129 -4.40 4.55 -3.12
CA ASP A 129 -4.10 3.15 -3.25
C ASP A 129 -5.29 2.28 -2.84
N THR A 130 -5.41 1.12 -3.47
CA THR A 130 -6.48 0.17 -3.18
C THR A 130 -5.92 -1.22 -2.93
N ALA A 131 -6.65 -1.97 -2.10
CA ALA A 131 -6.36 -3.37 -1.88
C ALA A 131 -7.66 -4.18 -1.84
N ASP A 132 -7.65 -5.33 -2.49
CA ASP A 132 -8.70 -6.33 -2.39
C ASP A 132 -8.09 -7.57 -1.73
N LEU A 133 -8.54 -7.86 -0.51
CA LEU A 133 -7.99 -8.92 0.32
C LEU A 133 -9.11 -9.86 0.77
N GLY A 134 -9.08 -11.09 0.26
CA GLY A 134 -10.06 -12.11 0.63
C GLY A 134 -11.51 -11.71 0.32
N GLY A 135 -11.73 -10.98 -0.77
CA GLY A 135 -13.03 -10.51 -1.22
C GLY A 135 -13.53 -9.24 -0.52
N LYS A 136 -12.70 -8.57 0.25
CA LYS A 136 -12.97 -7.24 0.82
C LYS A 136 -12.09 -6.20 0.14
N SER A 137 -12.71 -5.15 -0.36
CA SER A 137 -12.00 -4.04 -0.99
C SER A 137 -11.80 -2.90 -0.01
N TYR A 138 -10.59 -2.37 0.02
CA TYR A 138 -10.17 -1.25 0.84
C TYR A 138 -9.64 -0.12 -0.05
N GLN A 139 -9.94 1.12 0.34
CA GLN A 139 -9.41 2.32 -0.30
C GLN A 139 -8.68 3.13 0.77
N PHE A 140 -7.40 3.43 0.52
CA PHE A 140 -6.56 4.17 1.46
C PHE A 140 -6.47 5.64 1.05
N ASP A 141 -7.57 6.34 1.22
CA ASP A 141 -7.71 7.78 0.93
C ASP A 141 -7.67 8.68 2.18
N GLY A 142 -7.57 8.07 3.37
CA GLY A 142 -7.64 8.77 4.65
C GLY A 142 -9.05 8.96 5.17
N GLU A 143 -10.06 8.45 4.48
CA GLU A 143 -11.49 8.67 4.78
C GLU A 143 -12.14 7.43 5.42
N TRP A 144 -11.78 7.11 6.67
CA TRP A 144 -12.29 5.93 7.38
C TRP A 144 -13.81 5.89 7.51
N GLY A 145 -14.48 7.05 7.61
CA GLY A 145 -15.94 7.12 7.63
C GLY A 145 -16.57 6.63 6.32
N ARG A 146 -15.94 6.89 5.16
CA ARG A 146 -16.36 6.38 3.85
C ARG A 146 -16.20 4.86 3.79
N ALA A 147 -15.14 4.34 4.39
CA ALA A 147 -14.90 2.90 4.51
C ALA A 147 -15.86 2.21 5.49
N LYS A 148 -16.73 2.96 6.19
CA LYS A 148 -17.62 2.47 7.25
C LYS A 148 -16.85 1.77 8.38
N MET A 149 -15.71 2.33 8.73
CA MET A 149 -14.80 1.86 9.78
C MET A 149 -14.59 2.95 10.82
N SER A 150 -14.20 2.56 12.03
CA SER A 150 -13.58 3.48 12.98
C SER A 150 -12.15 3.84 12.53
N GLU A 151 -11.61 4.95 13.03
CA GLU A 151 -10.23 5.34 12.72
C GLU A 151 -9.22 4.26 13.13
N ASP A 152 -9.43 3.62 14.28
CA ASP A 152 -8.55 2.56 14.77
C ASP A 152 -8.61 1.30 13.90
N GLU A 153 -9.79 0.92 13.43
CA GLU A 153 -9.94 -0.20 12.49
C GLU A 153 -9.27 0.10 11.15
N TYR A 154 -9.42 1.33 10.67
CA TYR A 154 -8.76 1.78 9.44
C TYR A 154 -7.23 1.70 9.56
N LYS A 155 -6.66 2.22 10.67
CA LYS A 155 -5.22 2.14 10.97
C LYS A 155 -4.72 0.70 11.02
N LYS A 156 -5.46 -0.20 11.71
CA LYS A 156 -5.11 -1.62 11.82
C LYS A 156 -5.18 -2.31 10.46
N THR A 157 -6.21 -2.03 9.67
CA THR A 157 -6.38 -2.59 8.32
C THR A 157 -5.26 -2.13 7.41
N PHE A 158 -4.93 -0.84 7.42
CA PHE A 158 -3.81 -0.30 6.66
C PHE A 158 -2.50 -0.98 7.05
N ALA A 159 -2.17 -1.03 8.33
CA ALA A 159 -0.92 -1.61 8.80
C ALA A 159 -0.78 -3.11 8.43
N ALA A 160 -1.87 -3.87 8.54
CA ALA A 160 -1.89 -5.28 8.13
C ALA A 160 -1.73 -5.44 6.61
N THR A 161 -2.37 -4.58 5.83
CA THR A 161 -2.27 -4.59 4.36
C THR A 161 -0.87 -4.20 3.91
N ASP A 162 -0.27 -3.18 4.52
CA ASP A 162 1.09 -2.72 4.20
C ASP A 162 2.14 -3.78 4.55
N GLU A 163 1.98 -4.47 5.67
CA GLU A 163 2.84 -5.61 6.03
C GLU A 163 2.74 -6.75 5.02
N ASP A 164 1.52 -7.11 4.64
CA ASP A 164 1.27 -8.19 3.68
C ASP A 164 1.82 -7.82 2.28
N TYR A 165 1.65 -6.56 1.88
CA TYR A 165 2.22 -6.03 0.64
C TYR A 165 3.74 -6.04 0.66
N ALA A 166 4.36 -5.62 1.76
CA ALA A 166 5.80 -5.68 1.93
C ALA A 166 6.36 -7.10 1.75
N GLN A 167 5.68 -8.11 2.29
CA GLN A 167 6.08 -9.52 2.12
C GLN A 167 5.96 -9.98 0.65
N MET A 168 4.93 -9.53 -0.07
CA MET A 168 4.80 -9.82 -1.50
C MET A 168 5.94 -9.19 -2.31
N LEU A 169 6.26 -7.94 -2.05
CA LEU A 169 7.37 -7.23 -2.71
C LEU A 169 8.71 -7.90 -2.43
N GLN A 170 8.98 -8.32 -1.18
CA GLN A 170 10.21 -9.03 -0.83
C GLN A 170 10.37 -10.33 -1.63
N ALA A 171 9.32 -11.11 -1.83
CA ALA A 171 9.36 -12.34 -2.61
C ALA A 171 9.72 -12.06 -4.09
N LEU A 172 9.16 -11.00 -4.68
CA LEU A 172 9.44 -10.56 -6.04
C LEU A 172 10.88 -10.07 -6.19
N ILE A 173 11.35 -9.22 -5.27
CA ILE A 173 12.73 -8.73 -5.24
C ILE A 173 13.73 -9.89 -5.11
N ALA A 174 13.46 -10.83 -4.20
CA ALA A 174 14.31 -11.99 -4.01
C ALA A 174 14.42 -12.85 -5.29
N THR A 175 13.34 -12.94 -6.06
CA THR A 175 13.35 -13.66 -7.34
C THR A 175 14.19 -12.93 -8.38
N LEU A 176 14.08 -11.61 -8.48
CA LEU A 176 14.91 -10.83 -9.40
C LEU A 176 16.40 -10.83 -9.01
N LYS A 177 16.73 -10.92 -7.73
CA LYS A 177 18.14 -10.94 -7.26
C LYS A 177 18.83 -12.30 -7.38
N LYS A 178 18.10 -13.37 -7.70
CA LYS A 178 18.74 -14.66 -7.93
C LYS A 178 19.67 -14.57 -9.15
N PRO A 179 20.91 -15.07 -9.07
CA PRO A 179 21.74 -15.19 -10.25
C PRO A 179 21.08 -16.14 -11.24
N SER A 180 21.14 -15.78 -12.51
CA SER A 180 20.68 -16.60 -13.65
C SER A 180 21.56 -17.80 -13.84
#